data_6c51ada61d2d4ce8ac017208226fe573
#
_entry.id   6c51ada61d2d4ce8ac017208226fe573
#
_cell.length_a   1.000
_cell.length_b   1.000
_cell.length_c   1.000
_cell.angle_alpha   90.00
_cell.angle_beta   90.00
_cell.angle_gamma   90.00
#
_symmetry.space_group_name_H-M   'P 1'
#
loop_
_entity.id
_entity.type
_entity.pdbx_description
1 polymer ?
#
loop_
_entity_poly.entity_id
_entity_poly.type
_entity_poly.pdbx_seq_one_letter_code
_entity_poly.pdbx_strand_id
1 'polypeptide(L)'
;MESVYKINPELDVPIYQQLVDSIRAAIKNGALPVGQQLPTVQEMTEMLGIARGTIKRAYDELELAGLVEKAQGRGTFVRYQPADSASRKEQAMAAIDDMLNRLEQMGFSPMEINIFLDLKLREKAEQEAFVKVALVECNPECLSHMSEQLNHIDGVDLHAYHLESIEQYPYQLNEDFDLVVTTSNHGDYLAEILPDKVPLARTALRPSAHSLARILKLQAGEKLGIVGYSARFARLMHNTCKAYVEDAEVFEPITAESETQLEAYLKDKTVVLVPKLYETYFSARAVELLRSFGGAVIDCYYKMDEGSVLYLESKIKRLLAAKSI
;
A
#
# COMPACT_ATOMS: atom_id res chain seq x y z
N MET A 1 30.64 -38.68 7.22
CA MET A 1 29.83 -37.52 6.80
C MET A 1 28.93 -38.02 5.69
N GLU A 2 27.65 -38.25 5.94
CA GLU A 2 26.67 -38.53 4.89
C GLU A 2 26.67 -37.34 3.93
N SER A 3 26.86 -37.64 2.64
CA SER A 3 26.96 -36.60 1.61
C SER A 3 25.66 -35.78 1.58
N VAL A 4 25.78 -34.51 1.88
CA VAL A 4 24.70 -33.54 1.79
C VAL A 4 24.14 -33.45 0.37
N TYR A 5 24.96 -33.83 -0.61
CA TYR A 5 24.63 -33.73 -2.04
C TYR A 5 24.27 -35.13 -2.57
N LYS A 6 22.97 -35.49 -2.48
CA LYS A 6 22.46 -36.80 -2.93
C LYS A 6 21.96 -36.72 -4.36
N ILE A 7 22.53 -37.56 -5.24
CA ILE A 7 22.11 -37.64 -6.64
C ILE A 7 22.01 -39.13 -7.01
N ASN A 8 20.94 -39.48 -7.69
CA ASN A 8 20.73 -40.80 -8.24
C ASN A 8 20.51 -40.70 -9.76
N PRO A 9 21.49 -41.12 -10.59
CA PRO A 9 21.36 -41.03 -12.04
C PRO A 9 20.27 -41.92 -12.66
N GLU A 10 19.76 -42.90 -11.90
CA GLU A 10 18.72 -43.84 -12.36
C GLU A 10 17.29 -43.27 -12.22
N LEU A 11 17.13 -42.11 -11.57
CA LEU A 11 15.84 -41.44 -11.45
C LEU A 11 15.50 -40.66 -12.72
N ASP A 12 14.24 -40.70 -13.11
CA ASP A 12 13.69 -39.96 -14.27
C ASP A 12 13.55 -38.46 -14.00
N VAL A 13 14.40 -37.92 -13.11
CA VAL A 13 14.47 -36.49 -12.74
C VAL A 13 15.80 -35.92 -13.19
N PRO A 14 15.83 -34.78 -13.88
CA PRO A 14 17.08 -34.18 -14.33
C PRO A 14 18.10 -33.99 -13.19
N ILE A 15 19.36 -34.32 -13.43
CA ILE A 15 20.43 -34.29 -12.39
C ILE A 15 20.56 -32.91 -11.74
N TYR A 16 20.43 -31.82 -12.52
CA TYR A 16 20.46 -30.47 -11.95
C TYR A 16 19.34 -30.25 -10.96
N GLN A 17 18.13 -30.76 -11.23
CA GLN A 17 16.96 -30.63 -10.36
C GLN A 17 17.18 -31.40 -9.04
N GLN A 18 17.73 -32.64 -9.12
CA GLN A 18 18.08 -33.42 -7.93
C GLN A 18 19.09 -32.67 -7.06
N LEU A 19 20.09 -32.02 -7.67
CA LEU A 19 21.07 -31.22 -6.94
C LEU A 19 20.41 -29.97 -6.28
N VAL A 20 19.53 -29.28 -6.99
CA VAL A 20 18.75 -28.17 -6.44
C VAL A 20 17.95 -28.60 -5.22
N ASP A 21 17.20 -29.71 -5.33
CA ASP A 21 16.35 -30.21 -4.26
C ASP A 21 17.17 -30.73 -3.06
N SER A 22 18.31 -31.36 -3.31
CA SER A 22 19.23 -31.81 -2.26
C SER A 22 19.83 -30.64 -1.47
N ILE A 23 20.31 -29.59 -2.16
CA ILE A 23 20.85 -28.37 -1.52
C ILE A 23 19.75 -27.62 -0.78
N ARG A 24 18.57 -27.48 -1.38
CA ARG A 24 17.40 -26.86 -0.75
C ARG A 24 17.00 -27.57 0.55
N ALA A 25 16.96 -28.89 0.54
CA ALA A 25 16.66 -29.69 1.73
C ALA A 25 17.74 -29.49 2.81
N ALA A 26 19.02 -29.46 2.42
CA ALA A 26 20.13 -29.26 3.35
C ALA A 26 20.15 -27.85 3.97
N ILE A 27 19.75 -26.84 3.23
CA ILE A 27 19.55 -25.47 3.76
C ILE A 27 18.37 -25.45 4.74
N LYS A 28 17.23 -26.05 4.36
CA LYS A 28 16.03 -26.09 5.22
C LYS A 28 16.23 -26.81 6.54
N ASN A 29 16.99 -27.91 6.56
CA ASN A 29 17.23 -28.69 7.77
C ASN A 29 18.48 -28.23 8.56
N GLY A 30 19.11 -27.12 8.14
CA GLY A 30 20.29 -26.56 8.82
C GLY A 30 21.62 -27.28 8.57
N ALA A 31 21.66 -28.28 7.73
CA ALA A 31 22.90 -28.98 7.38
C ALA A 31 23.86 -28.09 6.55
N LEU A 32 23.32 -27.10 5.87
CA LEU A 32 24.04 -26.01 5.23
C LEU A 32 23.59 -24.67 5.88
N PRO A 33 24.31 -24.19 6.91
CA PRO A 33 23.95 -22.97 7.59
C PRO A 33 24.20 -21.72 6.74
N VAL A 34 23.53 -20.66 7.11
CA VAL A 34 23.63 -19.31 6.49
C VAL A 34 25.06 -18.83 6.47
N GLY A 35 25.42 -18.19 5.36
CA GLY A 35 26.78 -17.68 5.15
C GLY A 35 27.81 -18.77 4.83
N GLN A 36 27.41 -20.05 4.86
CA GLN A 36 28.30 -21.12 4.45
C GLN A 36 28.57 -21.01 2.96
N GLN A 37 29.83 -21.07 2.60
CA GLN A 37 30.25 -21.15 1.21
C GLN A 37 29.98 -22.56 0.66
N LEU A 38 29.28 -22.63 -0.47
CA LEU A 38 29.13 -23.87 -1.25
C LEU A 38 30.42 -24.17 -2.00
N PRO A 39 30.69 -25.44 -2.29
CA PRO A 39 31.80 -25.80 -3.16
C PRO A 39 31.72 -25.06 -4.50
N THR A 40 32.85 -24.69 -5.07
CA THR A 40 32.89 -24.09 -6.40
C THR A 40 32.33 -25.08 -7.44
N VAL A 41 31.94 -24.56 -8.61
CA VAL A 41 31.46 -25.41 -9.71
C VAL A 41 32.47 -26.46 -10.06
N GLN A 42 33.78 -26.16 -9.95
CA GLN A 42 34.85 -27.10 -10.23
C GLN A 42 34.94 -28.19 -9.14
N GLU A 43 34.98 -27.80 -7.88
CA GLU A 43 35.00 -28.75 -6.75
C GLU A 43 33.78 -29.68 -6.76
N MET A 44 32.59 -29.11 -7.02
CA MET A 44 31.35 -29.88 -7.11
C MET A 44 31.37 -30.87 -8.29
N THR A 45 31.97 -30.47 -9.43
CA THR A 45 32.17 -31.34 -10.58
C THR A 45 33.10 -32.53 -10.22
N GLU A 46 34.19 -32.27 -9.51
CA GLU A 46 35.14 -33.30 -9.05
C GLU A 46 34.51 -34.22 -7.99
N MET A 47 33.71 -33.66 -7.06
CA MET A 47 33.06 -34.45 -6.01
C MET A 47 31.95 -35.36 -6.53
N LEU A 48 31.17 -34.91 -7.49
CA LEU A 48 29.97 -35.62 -7.94
C LEU A 48 30.11 -36.29 -9.31
N GLY A 49 31.18 -36.02 -10.04
CA GLY A 49 31.39 -36.57 -11.39
C GLY A 49 30.42 -36.03 -12.44
N ILE A 50 29.84 -34.83 -12.20
CA ILE A 50 28.79 -34.24 -13.02
C ILE A 50 29.35 -33.08 -13.87
N ALA A 51 28.83 -32.95 -15.09
CA ALA A 51 29.26 -31.89 -16.01
C ALA A 51 29.12 -30.49 -15.41
N ARG A 52 30.12 -29.61 -15.60
CA ARG A 52 30.16 -28.22 -15.10
C ARG A 52 28.90 -27.43 -15.46
N GLY A 53 28.35 -27.64 -16.67
CA GLY A 53 27.11 -26.96 -17.10
C GLY A 53 25.89 -27.31 -16.25
N THR A 54 25.79 -28.57 -15.82
CA THR A 54 24.71 -29.08 -14.94
C THR A 54 24.81 -28.46 -13.54
N ILE A 55 26.02 -28.41 -12.97
CA ILE A 55 26.29 -27.78 -11.66
C ILE A 55 26.00 -26.26 -11.75
N LYS A 56 26.48 -25.61 -12.79
CA LYS A 56 26.22 -24.15 -13.00
C LYS A 56 24.72 -23.87 -13.07
N ARG A 57 23.97 -24.65 -13.83
CA ARG A 57 22.50 -24.51 -13.94
C ARG A 57 21.83 -24.69 -12.58
N ALA A 58 22.22 -25.67 -11.78
CA ALA A 58 21.69 -25.87 -10.44
C ALA A 58 21.94 -24.64 -9.53
N TYR A 59 23.15 -24.07 -9.59
CA TYR A 59 23.51 -22.88 -8.83
C TYR A 59 22.79 -21.62 -9.31
N ASP A 60 22.55 -21.50 -10.62
CA ASP A 60 21.75 -20.39 -11.19
C ASP A 60 20.29 -20.48 -10.72
N GLU A 61 19.70 -21.67 -10.66
CA GLU A 61 18.35 -21.89 -10.13
C GLU A 61 18.24 -21.63 -8.61
N LEU A 62 19.23 -22.05 -7.84
CA LEU A 62 19.28 -21.76 -6.40
C LEU A 62 19.43 -20.27 -6.12
N GLU A 63 20.17 -19.55 -6.94
CA GLU A 63 20.32 -18.09 -6.86
C GLU A 63 19.01 -17.39 -7.24
N LEU A 64 18.36 -17.83 -8.32
CA LEU A 64 17.05 -17.31 -8.74
C LEU A 64 15.98 -17.55 -7.66
N ALA A 65 16.06 -18.68 -6.95
CA ALA A 65 15.21 -19.00 -5.82
C ALA A 65 15.58 -18.25 -4.52
N GLY A 66 16.65 -17.43 -4.53
CA GLY A 66 17.10 -16.66 -3.37
C GLY A 66 17.72 -17.49 -2.25
N LEU A 67 18.03 -18.76 -2.50
CA LEU A 67 18.61 -19.67 -1.52
C LEU A 67 20.12 -19.51 -1.39
N VAL A 68 20.77 -19.02 -2.42
CA VAL A 68 22.19 -18.72 -2.45
C VAL A 68 22.45 -17.36 -3.11
N GLU A 69 23.62 -16.79 -2.85
CA GLU A 69 24.09 -15.59 -3.54
C GLU A 69 25.51 -15.83 -4.10
N LYS A 70 25.77 -15.31 -5.29
CA LYS A 70 27.08 -15.33 -5.92
C LYS A 70 27.81 -14.04 -5.62
N ALA A 71 28.90 -14.12 -4.87
CA ALA A 71 29.80 -13.00 -4.64
C ALA A 71 30.94 -13.05 -5.65
N GLN A 72 31.04 -12.03 -6.50
CA GLN A 72 32.06 -11.99 -7.57
C GLN A 72 33.48 -12.19 -7.01
N GLY A 73 34.18 -13.18 -7.49
CA GLY A 73 35.53 -13.53 -7.04
C GLY A 73 35.62 -14.17 -5.65
N ARG A 74 34.51 -14.40 -4.95
CA ARG A 74 34.45 -14.95 -3.58
C ARG A 74 33.77 -16.32 -3.50
N GLY A 75 32.91 -16.67 -4.47
CA GLY A 75 32.17 -17.94 -4.50
C GLY A 75 30.67 -17.78 -4.32
N THR A 76 30.00 -18.91 -4.10
CA THR A 76 28.55 -18.98 -3.86
C THR A 76 28.30 -19.26 -2.39
N PHE A 77 27.47 -18.47 -1.75
CA PHE A 77 27.17 -18.55 -0.31
C PHE A 77 25.70 -18.86 -0.08
N VAL A 78 25.41 -19.64 0.95
CA VAL A 78 24.04 -19.87 1.39
C VAL A 78 23.46 -18.55 1.91
N ARG A 79 22.41 -18.11 1.23
CA ARG A 79 21.62 -16.94 1.66
C ARG A 79 20.42 -17.48 2.39
N TYR A 80 20.36 -17.21 3.68
CA TYR A 80 19.22 -17.62 4.46
C TYR A 80 18.02 -16.72 4.15
N GLN A 81 16.93 -17.36 3.76
CA GLN A 81 15.63 -16.88 4.18
C GLN A 81 15.16 -17.82 5.29
N PRO A 82 14.78 -17.30 6.47
CA PRO A 82 14.21 -18.10 7.53
C PRO A 82 13.05 -18.94 6.99
N ALA A 83 12.74 -20.02 7.69
CA ALA A 83 11.58 -20.87 7.42
C ALA A 83 10.22 -20.10 7.45
N ASP A 84 10.23 -18.80 7.74
CA ASP A 84 9.14 -17.84 7.58
C ASP A 84 8.84 -17.42 6.12
N SER A 85 9.55 -17.97 5.13
CA SER A 85 9.25 -17.72 3.70
C SER A 85 8.30 -18.74 3.07
N ALA A 86 7.73 -19.66 3.82
CA ALA A 86 6.45 -20.21 3.42
C ALA A 86 5.51 -19.04 3.17
N SER A 87 4.93 -18.92 1.98
CA SER A 87 4.04 -17.82 1.69
C SER A 87 3.03 -17.73 2.84
N ARG A 88 2.57 -16.54 3.20
CA ARG A 88 1.55 -16.36 4.24
C ARG A 88 0.40 -17.38 4.09
N LYS A 89 0.13 -17.77 2.84
CA LYS A 89 -0.83 -18.82 2.50
C LYS A 89 -0.38 -20.22 2.93
N GLU A 90 0.88 -20.60 2.72
CA GLU A 90 1.40 -21.92 3.12
C GLU A 90 1.48 -22.07 4.62
N GLN A 91 1.87 -21.01 5.34
CA GLN A 91 1.85 -20.99 6.82
C GLN A 91 0.42 -21.14 7.34
N ALA A 92 -0.56 -20.44 6.72
CA ALA A 92 -1.96 -20.56 7.08
C ALA A 92 -2.50 -21.97 6.82
N MET A 93 -2.17 -22.58 5.67
CA MET A 93 -2.60 -23.94 5.35
C MET A 93 -1.99 -24.96 6.30
N ALA A 94 -0.72 -24.85 6.64
CA ALA A 94 -0.08 -25.74 7.62
C ALA A 94 -0.70 -25.64 9.02
N ALA A 95 -1.06 -24.43 9.45
CA ALA A 95 -1.76 -24.22 10.72
C ALA A 95 -3.19 -24.83 10.71
N ILE A 96 -3.89 -24.75 9.58
CA ILE A 96 -5.21 -25.37 9.38
C ILE A 96 -5.08 -26.90 9.43
N ASP A 97 -4.10 -27.47 8.72
CA ASP A 97 -3.87 -28.92 8.72
C ASP A 97 -3.58 -29.45 10.13
N ASP A 98 -2.73 -28.75 10.91
CA ASP A 98 -2.45 -29.12 12.31
C ASP A 98 -3.70 -29.07 13.19
N MET A 99 -4.53 -28.04 13.03
CA MET A 99 -5.78 -27.91 13.74
C MET A 99 -6.75 -29.04 13.39
N LEU A 100 -6.93 -29.36 12.09
CA LEU A 100 -7.81 -30.43 11.63
C LEU A 100 -7.37 -31.79 12.20
N ASN A 101 -6.08 -32.11 12.12
CA ASN A 101 -5.52 -33.34 12.68
C ASN A 101 -5.78 -33.48 14.20
N ARG A 102 -5.65 -32.40 14.96
CA ARG A 102 -5.95 -32.40 16.40
C ARG A 102 -7.43 -32.66 16.69
N LEU A 103 -8.32 -32.03 15.93
CA LEU A 103 -9.77 -32.19 16.11
C LEU A 103 -10.20 -33.63 15.73
N GLU A 104 -9.64 -34.22 14.68
CA GLU A 104 -9.87 -35.62 14.31
C GLU A 104 -9.34 -36.59 15.37
N GLN A 105 -8.18 -36.34 15.98
CA GLN A 105 -7.65 -37.12 17.09
C GLN A 105 -8.54 -37.05 18.36
N MET A 106 -9.28 -35.95 18.54
CA MET A 106 -10.28 -35.81 19.59
C MET A 106 -11.59 -36.53 19.26
N GLY A 107 -11.70 -37.12 18.06
CA GLY A 107 -12.87 -37.95 17.65
C GLY A 107 -13.97 -37.18 16.94
N PHE A 108 -13.72 -35.90 16.55
CA PHE A 108 -14.72 -35.14 15.80
C PHE A 108 -14.69 -35.51 14.31
N SER A 109 -15.87 -35.69 13.75
CA SER A 109 -16.06 -35.93 12.32
C SER A 109 -15.80 -34.64 11.50
N PRO A 110 -15.44 -34.76 10.22
CA PRO A 110 -15.28 -33.59 9.34
C PRO A 110 -16.50 -32.67 9.30
N MET A 111 -17.70 -33.22 9.44
CA MET A 111 -18.94 -32.44 9.47
C MET A 111 -19.06 -31.60 10.74
N GLU A 112 -18.73 -32.17 11.91
CA GLU A 112 -18.71 -31.43 13.18
C GLU A 112 -17.66 -30.36 13.19
N ILE A 113 -16.46 -30.65 12.66
CA ILE A 113 -15.38 -29.68 12.53
C ILE A 113 -15.82 -28.49 11.68
N ASN A 114 -16.49 -28.74 10.57
CA ASN A 114 -16.99 -27.66 9.69
C ASN A 114 -18.02 -26.78 10.42
N ILE A 115 -18.94 -27.38 11.20
CA ILE A 115 -19.91 -26.63 12.01
C ILE A 115 -19.20 -25.77 13.07
N PHE A 116 -18.19 -26.31 13.76
CA PHE A 116 -17.43 -25.56 14.77
C PHE A 116 -16.64 -24.40 14.16
N LEU A 117 -16.04 -24.60 12.98
CA LEU A 117 -15.35 -23.55 12.27
C LEU A 117 -16.28 -22.43 11.83
N ASP A 118 -17.44 -22.79 11.27
CA ASP A 118 -18.44 -21.80 10.84
C ASP A 118 -18.96 -20.97 12.05
N LEU A 119 -19.25 -21.62 13.17
CA LEU A 119 -19.64 -20.96 14.41
C LEU A 119 -18.53 -20.02 14.93
N LYS A 120 -17.28 -20.49 14.96
CA LYS A 120 -16.15 -19.66 15.43
C LYS A 120 -15.82 -18.51 14.52
N LEU A 121 -15.95 -18.67 13.20
CA LEU A 121 -15.79 -17.58 12.24
C LEU A 121 -16.91 -16.55 12.38
N ARG A 122 -18.16 -16.97 12.62
CA ARG A 122 -19.27 -16.05 12.90
C ARG A 122 -19.08 -15.31 14.22
N GLU A 123 -18.76 -16.01 15.32
CA GLU A 123 -18.46 -15.36 16.61
C GLU A 123 -17.34 -14.31 16.46
N LYS A 124 -16.29 -14.63 15.71
CA LYS A 124 -15.19 -13.70 15.46
C LYS A 124 -15.62 -12.49 14.61
N ALA A 125 -16.44 -12.72 13.58
CA ALA A 125 -16.99 -11.65 12.74
C ALA A 125 -17.94 -10.73 13.54
N GLU A 126 -18.72 -11.30 14.49
CA GLU A 126 -19.58 -10.52 15.40
C GLU A 126 -18.74 -9.74 16.44
N GLN A 127 -17.59 -10.28 16.86
CA GLN A 127 -16.67 -9.58 17.77
C GLN A 127 -15.86 -8.48 17.09
N GLU A 128 -15.63 -8.56 15.78
CA GLU A 128 -15.02 -7.52 14.95
C GLU A 128 -16.14 -6.67 14.31
N ALA A 129 -16.94 -5.99 15.12
CA ALA A 129 -17.92 -5.05 14.61
C ALA A 129 -17.18 -3.89 13.90
N PHE A 130 -17.44 -3.73 12.61
CA PHE A 130 -16.95 -2.59 11.84
C PHE A 130 -18.07 -1.58 11.62
N VAL A 131 -17.69 -0.30 11.62
CA VAL A 131 -18.54 0.79 11.13
C VAL A 131 -18.24 0.98 9.64
N LYS A 132 -19.24 0.74 8.80
CA LYS A 132 -19.16 1.02 7.37
C LYS A 132 -19.24 2.51 7.13
N VAL A 133 -18.14 3.09 6.68
CA VAL A 133 -18.02 4.51 6.43
C VAL A 133 -17.89 4.77 4.94
N ALA A 134 -18.80 5.56 4.37
CA ALA A 134 -18.62 6.12 3.03
C ALA A 134 -17.95 7.48 3.15
N LEU A 135 -16.78 7.65 2.56
CA LEU A 135 -16.10 8.93 2.41
C LEU A 135 -16.36 9.49 1.02
N VAL A 136 -16.89 10.69 0.94
CA VAL A 136 -17.21 11.37 -0.34
C VAL A 136 -16.45 12.68 -0.44
N GLU A 137 -15.66 12.85 -1.51
CA GLU A 137 -14.91 14.09 -1.77
C GLU A 137 -14.81 14.37 -3.29
N CYS A 138 -14.69 15.65 -3.66
CA CYS A 138 -14.74 16.09 -5.05
C CYS A 138 -13.41 16.06 -5.80
N ASN A 139 -12.33 15.78 -5.12
CA ASN A 139 -11.00 15.69 -5.73
C ASN A 139 -10.20 14.50 -5.14
N PRO A 140 -9.45 13.77 -5.98
CA PRO A 140 -8.77 12.56 -5.57
C PRO A 140 -7.63 12.85 -4.57
N GLU A 141 -7.03 14.04 -4.60
CA GLU A 141 -5.93 14.41 -3.73
C GLU A 141 -6.39 14.51 -2.25
N CYS A 142 -7.51 15.21 -2.00
CA CYS A 142 -8.10 15.27 -0.65
C CYS A 142 -8.69 13.93 -0.24
N LEU A 143 -9.37 13.23 -1.17
CA LEU A 143 -9.94 11.90 -0.92
C LEU A 143 -8.89 10.93 -0.40
N SER A 144 -7.71 10.90 -1.02
CA SER A 144 -6.59 10.04 -0.62
C SER A 144 -6.12 10.33 0.82
N HIS A 145 -5.88 11.61 1.16
CA HIS A 145 -5.41 11.99 2.50
C HIS A 145 -6.46 11.82 3.59
N MET A 146 -7.73 12.08 3.28
CA MET A 146 -8.82 11.82 4.22
C MET A 146 -9.01 10.32 4.44
N SER A 147 -8.88 9.52 3.39
CA SER A 147 -8.91 8.05 3.50
C SER A 147 -7.78 7.52 4.39
N GLU A 148 -6.57 8.04 4.22
CA GLU A 148 -5.44 7.70 5.09
C GLU A 148 -5.75 8.01 6.57
N GLN A 149 -6.30 9.19 6.88
CA GLN A 149 -6.67 9.56 8.26
C GLN A 149 -7.77 8.66 8.84
N LEU A 150 -8.80 8.31 8.05
CA LEU A 150 -9.88 7.44 8.51
C LEU A 150 -9.45 5.98 8.69
N ASN A 151 -8.56 5.47 7.85
CA ASN A 151 -8.01 4.12 7.97
C ASN A 151 -7.14 3.92 9.23
N HIS A 152 -6.71 5.02 9.89
CA HIS A 152 -6.03 4.94 11.19
C HIS A 152 -6.99 4.84 12.38
N ILE A 153 -8.30 4.95 12.14
CA ILE A 153 -9.32 4.79 13.20
C ILE A 153 -9.72 3.31 13.27
N ASP A 154 -9.54 2.70 14.43
CA ASP A 154 -9.88 1.30 14.64
C ASP A 154 -11.38 1.02 14.40
N GLY A 155 -11.68 -0.10 13.77
CA GLY A 155 -13.05 -0.55 13.52
C GLY A 155 -13.76 0.18 12.37
N VAL A 156 -13.05 0.78 11.45
CA VAL A 156 -13.60 1.40 10.23
C VAL A 156 -13.47 0.44 9.05
N ASP A 157 -14.59 0.22 8.35
CA ASP A 157 -14.65 -0.36 7.00
C ASP A 157 -14.91 0.80 6.03
N LEU A 158 -13.84 1.31 5.39
CA LEU A 158 -13.87 2.53 4.61
C LEU A 158 -14.11 2.29 3.12
N HIS A 159 -15.11 2.98 2.58
CA HIS A 159 -15.45 3.03 1.17
C HIS A 159 -15.33 4.47 0.66
N ALA A 160 -14.38 4.74 -0.21
CA ALA A 160 -14.11 6.07 -0.74
C ALA A 160 -14.78 6.26 -2.11
N TYR A 161 -15.51 7.37 -2.25
CA TYR A 161 -16.25 7.73 -3.46
C TYR A 161 -15.87 9.13 -3.94
N HIS A 162 -15.72 9.24 -5.24
CA HIS A 162 -15.63 10.57 -5.87
C HIS A 162 -17.02 11.20 -5.96
N LEU A 163 -17.16 12.47 -5.63
CA LEU A 163 -18.46 13.16 -5.60
C LEU A 163 -19.22 13.03 -6.93
N GLU A 164 -18.51 13.15 -8.07
CA GLU A 164 -19.11 13.01 -9.41
C GLU A 164 -19.75 11.63 -9.63
N SER A 165 -19.16 10.58 -9.04
CA SER A 165 -19.74 9.24 -9.08
C SER A 165 -21.04 9.16 -8.29
N ILE A 166 -21.10 9.85 -7.14
CA ILE A 166 -22.31 9.92 -6.33
C ILE A 166 -23.39 10.79 -7.01
N GLU A 167 -23.00 11.90 -7.66
CA GLU A 167 -23.91 12.71 -8.45
C GLU A 167 -24.57 11.91 -9.59
N GLN A 168 -23.80 11.01 -10.22
CA GLN A 168 -24.30 10.16 -11.29
C GLN A 168 -25.11 8.96 -10.76
N TYR A 169 -24.71 8.40 -9.61
CA TYR A 169 -25.29 7.18 -9.02
C TYR A 169 -25.55 7.35 -7.51
N PRO A 170 -26.55 8.18 -7.09
CA PRO A 170 -26.81 8.46 -5.67
C PRO A 170 -27.12 7.21 -4.84
N TYR A 171 -27.67 6.16 -5.46
CA TYR A 171 -28.01 4.89 -4.78
C TYR A 171 -26.78 4.12 -4.26
N GLN A 172 -25.56 4.52 -4.61
CA GLN A 172 -24.33 3.98 -4.03
C GLN A 172 -24.23 4.29 -2.52
N LEU A 173 -24.84 5.42 -2.07
CA LEU A 173 -24.96 5.75 -0.66
C LEU A 173 -26.29 5.23 -0.13
N ASN A 174 -26.35 3.98 0.20
CA ASN A 174 -27.54 3.26 0.65
C ASN A 174 -27.54 3.05 2.18
N GLU A 175 -28.60 2.40 2.69
CA GLU A 175 -28.79 2.10 4.13
C GLU A 175 -27.75 1.12 4.73
N ASP A 176 -26.85 0.54 3.91
CA ASP A 176 -25.79 -0.35 4.38
C ASP A 176 -24.64 0.41 5.05
N PHE A 177 -24.56 1.73 4.84
CA PHE A 177 -23.57 2.59 5.49
C PHE A 177 -24.05 3.06 6.86
N ASP A 178 -23.18 2.95 7.85
CA ASP A 178 -23.40 3.44 9.20
C ASP A 178 -23.10 4.92 9.35
N LEU A 179 -22.27 5.46 8.44
CA LEU A 179 -21.83 6.84 8.46
C LEU A 179 -21.36 7.29 7.07
N VAL A 180 -21.81 8.45 6.63
CA VAL A 180 -21.21 9.17 5.49
C VAL A 180 -20.35 10.30 6.03
N VAL A 181 -19.13 10.43 5.52
CA VAL A 181 -18.17 11.50 5.85
C VAL A 181 -17.90 12.31 4.61
N THR A 182 -17.95 13.63 4.73
CA THR A 182 -17.61 14.56 3.64
C THR A 182 -17.07 15.87 4.21
N THR A 183 -16.60 16.73 3.33
CA THR A 183 -16.26 18.12 3.73
C THR A 183 -17.51 18.99 3.84
N SER A 184 -17.40 20.07 4.60
CA SER A 184 -18.52 21.02 4.79
C SER A 184 -19.07 21.58 3.47
N ASN A 185 -18.23 21.67 2.44
CA ASN A 185 -18.62 22.19 1.12
C ASN A 185 -19.64 21.30 0.37
N HIS A 186 -19.68 20.01 0.66
CA HIS A 186 -20.55 19.04 0.00
C HIS A 186 -21.67 18.54 0.91
N GLY A 187 -21.64 18.97 2.18
CA GLY A 187 -22.54 18.46 3.20
C GLY A 187 -24.03 18.73 2.94
N ASP A 188 -24.36 19.89 2.37
CA ASP A 188 -25.78 20.23 2.09
C ASP A 188 -26.32 19.38 0.93
N TYR A 189 -25.56 19.25 -0.16
CA TYR A 189 -25.95 18.41 -1.28
C TYR A 189 -26.11 16.93 -0.86
N LEU A 190 -25.15 16.39 -0.11
CA LEU A 190 -25.22 15.00 0.34
C LEU A 190 -26.39 14.78 1.33
N ALA A 191 -26.70 15.76 2.16
CA ALA A 191 -27.84 15.67 3.08
C ALA A 191 -29.20 15.57 2.35
N GLU A 192 -29.31 16.11 1.14
CA GLU A 192 -30.52 16.04 0.32
C GLU A 192 -30.74 14.68 -0.34
N ILE A 193 -29.65 13.95 -0.63
CA ILE A 193 -29.72 12.68 -1.38
C ILE A 193 -29.56 11.43 -0.50
N LEU A 194 -29.09 11.59 0.74
CA LEU A 194 -28.89 10.46 1.65
C LEU A 194 -30.22 9.93 2.18
N PRO A 195 -30.35 8.61 2.41
CA PRO A 195 -31.45 8.05 3.16
C PRO A 195 -31.53 8.62 4.57
N ASP A 196 -32.73 8.89 5.06
CA ASP A 196 -32.98 9.53 6.39
C ASP A 196 -32.26 8.84 7.56
N LYS A 197 -32.00 7.54 7.45
CA LYS A 197 -31.37 6.74 8.50
C LYS A 197 -29.84 6.80 8.50
N VAL A 198 -29.23 7.28 7.42
CA VAL A 198 -27.76 7.29 7.28
C VAL A 198 -27.20 8.62 7.77
N PRO A 199 -26.48 8.64 8.91
CA PRO A 199 -25.97 9.88 9.46
C PRO A 199 -24.83 10.44 8.63
N LEU A 200 -24.85 11.75 8.42
CA LEU A 200 -23.81 12.52 7.75
C LEU A 200 -22.90 13.20 8.77
N ALA A 201 -21.59 13.07 8.57
CA ALA A 201 -20.58 13.84 9.29
C ALA A 201 -19.88 14.81 8.34
N ARG A 202 -19.81 16.07 8.72
CA ARG A 202 -19.13 17.13 7.97
C ARG A 202 -17.81 17.44 8.64
N THR A 203 -16.75 17.50 7.84
CA THR A 203 -15.40 17.78 8.29
C THR A 203 -14.85 19.06 7.68
N ALA A 204 -13.93 19.69 8.36
CA ALA A 204 -13.17 20.82 7.83
C ALA A 204 -11.80 20.34 7.34
N LEU A 205 -11.41 20.82 6.15
CA LEU A 205 -10.07 20.63 5.62
C LEU A 205 -9.22 21.86 5.88
N ARG A 206 -7.96 21.64 6.18
CA ARG A 206 -6.93 22.68 6.26
C ARG A 206 -5.64 22.24 5.57
N PRO A 207 -4.88 23.19 5.03
CA PRO A 207 -3.53 22.86 4.54
C PRO A 207 -2.70 22.29 5.68
N SER A 208 -1.84 21.34 5.40
CA SER A 208 -0.94 20.78 6.41
C SER A 208 -0.02 21.87 6.96
N ALA A 209 0.37 21.75 8.22
CA ALA A 209 1.31 22.71 8.82
C ALA A 209 2.65 22.76 8.06
N HIS A 210 3.08 21.63 7.49
CA HIS A 210 4.27 21.56 6.65
C HIS A 210 4.11 22.38 5.37
N SER A 211 3.02 22.20 4.63
CA SER A 211 2.74 22.95 3.41
C SER A 211 2.61 24.45 3.70
N LEU A 212 1.84 24.79 4.75
CA LEU A 212 1.64 26.17 5.14
C LEU A 212 2.95 26.86 5.54
N ALA A 213 3.80 26.20 6.31
CA ALA A 213 5.10 26.75 6.72
C ALA A 213 6.03 27.03 5.53
N ARG A 214 5.91 26.27 4.42
CA ARG A 214 6.68 26.53 3.19
C ARG A 214 6.07 27.68 2.38
N ILE A 215 4.74 27.73 2.29
CA ILE A 215 4.01 28.80 1.61
C ILE A 215 4.28 30.16 2.29
N LEU A 216 4.27 30.23 3.61
CA LEU A 216 4.53 31.44 4.38
C LEU A 216 5.98 31.93 4.31
N LYS A 217 6.90 31.16 3.79
CA LYS A 217 8.32 31.55 3.58
C LYS A 217 8.58 32.19 2.23
N LEU A 218 7.57 32.25 1.37
CA LEU A 218 7.70 32.89 0.06
C LEU A 218 8.00 34.39 0.22
N GLN A 219 8.90 34.89 -0.61
CA GLN A 219 9.42 36.23 -0.50
C GLN A 219 8.96 37.15 -1.64
N ALA A 220 9.12 38.44 -1.45
CA ALA A 220 8.84 39.42 -2.48
C ALA A 220 9.65 39.15 -3.75
N GLY A 221 8.97 39.21 -4.90
CA GLY A 221 9.55 38.95 -6.22
C GLY A 221 9.56 37.49 -6.63
N GLU A 222 9.18 36.54 -5.75
CA GLU A 222 8.96 35.16 -6.16
C GLU A 222 7.69 35.03 -6.98
N LYS A 223 7.75 34.18 -8.01
CA LYS A 223 6.65 33.90 -8.93
C LYS A 223 6.15 32.48 -8.67
N LEU A 224 5.03 32.38 -7.95
CA LEU A 224 4.43 31.11 -7.54
C LEU A 224 3.48 30.59 -8.61
N GLY A 225 3.87 29.49 -9.26
CA GLY A 225 3.00 28.67 -10.08
C GLY A 225 2.29 27.60 -9.25
N ILE A 226 1.09 27.20 -9.69
CA ILE A 226 0.29 26.18 -9.03
C ILE A 226 -0.14 25.15 -10.06
N VAL A 227 0.22 23.89 -9.83
CA VAL A 227 -0.06 22.78 -10.74
C VAL A 227 -0.78 21.68 -9.95
N GLY A 228 -2.05 21.41 -10.25
CA GLY A 228 -2.83 20.34 -9.65
C GLY A 228 -2.97 19.13 -10.56
N TYR A 229 -3.38 18.01 -10.01
CA TYR A 229 -3.91 16.89 -10.80
C TYR A 229 -5.34 17.18 -11.19
N SER A 230 -6.20 17.53 -10.22
CA SER A 230 -7.55 18.01 -10.48
C SER A 230 -7.63 19.53 -10.47
N ALA A 231 -8.51 20.09 -11.32
CA ALA A 231 -8.75 21.55 -11.36
C ALA A 231 -9.31 22.07 -10.03
N ARG A 232 -10.11 21.25 -9.32
CA ARG A 232 -10.69 21.61 -8.01
C ARG A 232 -9.61 21.72 -6.95
N PHE A 233 -8.66 20.79 -6.91
CA PHE A 233 -7.53 20.85 -5.98
C PHE A 233 -6.57 22.00 -6.30
N ALA A 234 -6.27 22.22 -7.58
CA ALA A 234 -5.46 23.35 -8.03
C ALA A 234 -6.08 24.69 -7.57
N ARG A 235 -7.41 24.83 -7.67
CA ARG A 235 -8.13 26.01 -7.18
C ARG A 235 -8.10 26.12 -5.65
N LEU A 236 -8.18 25.00 -4.93
CA LEU A 236 -8.06 24.98 -3.47
C LEU A 236 -6.69 25.48 -3.02
N MET A 237 -5.61 25.00 -3.64
CA MET A 237 -4.24 25.46 -3.38
C MET A 237 -4.10 26.96 -3.68
N HIS A 238 -4.65 27.41 -4.80
CA HIS A 238 -4.60 28.82 -5.21
C HIS A 238 -5.30 29.73 -4.20
N ASN A 239 -6.50 29.36 -3.74
CA ASN A 239 -7.23 30.13 -2.73
C ASN A 239 -6.46 30.19 -1.41
N THR A 240 -5.81 29.11 -1.01
CA THR A 240 -4.93 29.10 0.15
C THR A 240 -3.75 30.05 -0.03
N CYS A 241 -3.07 30.01 -1.18
CA CYS A 241 -1.96 30.93 -1.44
C CYS A 241 -2.44 32.37 -1.42
N LYS A 242 -3.57 32.70 -2.04
CA LYS A 242 -4.14 34.07 -1.99
C LYS A 242 -4.49 34.53 -0.59
N ALA A 243 -4.83 33.63 0.32
CA ALA A 243 -5.17 33.97 1.70
C ALA A 243 -3.95 34.21 2.60
N TYR A 244 -2.80 33.60 2.28
CA TYR A 244 -1.63 33.58 3.15
C TYR A 244 -0.36 34.20 2.55
N VAL A 245 -0.31 34.44 1.23
CA VAL A 245 0.85 35.02 0.55
C VAL A 245 0.57 36.49 0.27
N GLU A 246 1.35 37.37 0.87
CA GLU A 246 1.21 38.81 0.72
C GLU A 246 2.18 39.39 -0.31
N ASP A 247 3.42 38.87 -0.36
CA ASP A 247 4.52 39.50 -1.07
C ASP A 247 4.88 38.85 -2.41
N ALA A 248 4.58 37.55 -2.58
CA ALA A 248 4.89 36.82 -3.83
C ALA A 248 3.76 36.94 -4.85
N GLU A 249 4.12 36.91 -6.14
CA GLU A 249 3.14 36.90 -7.24
C GLU A 249 2.54 35.49 -7.42
N VAL A 250 1.23 35.34 -7.15
CA VAL A 250 0.51 34.07 -7.27
C VAL A 250 -0.22 34.00 -8.61
N PHE A 251 0.18 33.04 -9.45
CA PHE A 251 -0.38 32.85 -10.79
C PHE A 251 -1.63 31.97 -10.77
N GLU A 252 -2.48 32.13 -11.80
CA GLU A 252 -3.63 31.25 -11.99
C GLU A 252 -3.18 29.79 -12.09
N PRO A 253 -3.92 28.87 -11.45
CA PRO A 253 -3.52 27.47 -11.40
C PRO A 253 -3.78 26.75 -12.72
N ILE A 254 -2.98 25.73 -13.02
CA ILE A 254 -3.19 24.82 -14.14
C ILE A 254 -3.28 23.36 -13.65
N THR A 255 -3.75 22.46 -14.53
CA THR A 255 -3.62 21.02 -14.34
C THR A 255 -2.41 20.49 -15.13
N ALA A 256 -1.89 19.34 -14.71
CA ALA A 256 -0.76 18.69 -15.37
C ALA A 256 -1.17 17.83 -16.60
N GLU A 257 -2.40 17.97 -17.10
CA GLU A 257 -2.91 17.18 -18.23
C GLU A 257 -2.17 17.44 -19.54
N SER A 258 -1.78 18.70 -19.77
CA SER A 258 -1.02 19.09 -20.98
C SER A 258 0.43 19.36 -20.65
N GLU A 259 1.32 18.49 -21.11
CA GLU A 259 2.78 18.61 -20.92
C GLU A 259 3.34 19.89 -21.55
N THR A 260 2.86 20.25 -22.74
CA THR A 260 3.27 21.49 -23.43
C THR A 260 2.84 22.74 -22.66
N GLN A 261 1.63 22.74 -22.11
CA GLN A 261 1.14 23.83 -21.28
C GLN A 261 1.94 23.92 -19.98
N LEU A 262 2.23 22.77 -19.34
CA LEU A 262 3.04 22.71 -18.13
C LEU A 262 4.45 23.27 -18.39
N GLU A 263 5.13 22.84 -19.47
CA GLU A 263 6.45 23.34 -19.81
C GLU A 263 6.45 24.86 -20.05
N ALA A 264 5.46 25.36 -20.78
CA ALA A 264 5.32 26.81 -21.01
C ALA A 264 5.05 27.57 -19.71
N TYR A 265 4.22 27.00 -18.83
CA TYR A 265 3.85 27.59 -17.55
C TYR A 265 5.04 27.71 -16.60
N LEU A 266 5.93 26.71 -16.58
CA LEU A 266 7.08 26.68 -15.68
C LEU A 266 8.17 27.71 -16.03
N LYS A 267 8.27 28.18 -17.29
CA LYS A 267 9.40 28.99 -17.81
C LYS A 267 9.68 30.28 -17.03
N ASP A 268 8.63 30.93 -16.52
CA ASP A 268 8.75 32.21 -15.84
C ASP A 268 8.48 32.13 -14.33
N LYS A 269 8.35 30.93 -13.78
CA LYS A 269 8.13 30.71 -12.35
C LYS A 269 9.45 30.51 -11.61
N THR A 270 9.46 30.93 -10.35
CA THR A 270 10.58 30.68 -9.43
C THR A 270 10.26 29.59 -8.41
N VAL A 271 8.97 29.43 -8.12
CA VAL A 271 8.45 28.40 -7.20
C VAL A 271 7.21 27.76 -7.81
N VAL A 272 7.03 26.47 -7.61
CA VAL A 272 5.83 25.75 -8.03
C VAL A 272 5.26 24.94 -6.88
N LEU A 273 3.96 25.11 -6.65
CA LEU A 273 3.20 24.31 -5.68
C LEU A 273 2.51 23.14 -6.40
N VAL A 274 2.70 21.94 -5.91
CA VAL A 274 2.15 20.70 -6.48
C VAL A 274 1.46 19.87 -5.40
N PRO A 275 0.55 18.93 -5.73
CA PRO A 275 0.01 17.98 -4.76
C PRO A 275 1.13 17.14 -4.14
N LYS A 276 1.04 16.82 -2.85
CA LYS A 276 1.88 15.78 -2.27
C LYS A 276 1.66 14.47 -3.05
N LEU A 277 2.71 13.73 -3.31
CA LEU A 277 2.67 12.53 -4.15
C LEU A 277 2.29 12.79 -5.63
N TYR A 278 2.55 14.00 -6.14
CA TYR A 278 2.30 14.33 -7.55
C TYR A 278 2.90 13.32 -8.53
N GLU A 279 3.97 12.64 -8.13
CA GLU A 279 4.62 11.59 -8.92
C GLU A 279 3.71 10.38 -9.19
N THR A 280 2.70 10.14 -8.35
CA THR A 280 1.72 9.07 -8.53
C THR A 280 0.53 9.49 -9.39
N TYR A 281 0.29 10.77 -9.50
CA TYR A 281 -0.87 11.32 -10.23
C TYR A 281 -0.51 11.82 -11.63
N PHE A 282 0.70 12.38 -11.80
CA PHE A 282 1.10 13.03 -13.05
C PHE A 282 1.73 12.03 -14.04
N SER A 283 1.72 12.38 -15.31
CA SER A 283 2.44 11.59 -16.32
C SER A 283 3.95 11.58 -16.05
N ALA A 284 4.65 10.54 -16.52
CA ALA A 284 6.10 10.44 -16.34
C ALA A 284 6.82 11.69 -16.89
N ARG A 285 6.33 12.26 -17.99
CA ARG A 285 6.90 13.46 -18.59
C ARG A 285 6.65 14.70 -17.74
N ALA A 286 5.45 14.87 -17.18
CA ALA A 286 5.14 15.97 -16.27
C ALA A 286 6.00 15.91 -15.00
N VAL A 287 6.22 14.71 -14.45
CA VAL A 287 7.14 14.49 -13.32
C VAL A 287 8.59 14.89 -13.69
N GLU A 288 9.05 14.51 -14.87
CA GLU A 288 10.39 14.87 -15.37
C GLU A 288 10.54 16.39 -15.51
N LEU A 289 9.54 17.09 -16.06
CA LEU A 289 9.53 18.55 -16.18
C LEU A 289 9.64 19.23 -14.81
N LEU A 290 8.91 18.74 -13.81
CA LEU A 290 8.97 19.27 -12.44
C LEU A 290 10.30 18.97 -11.75
N ARG A 291 10.89 17.79 -11.97
CA ARG A 291 12.22 17.43 -11.44
C ARG A 291 13.35 18.24 -12.06
N SER A 292 13.21 18.59 -13.33
CA SER A 292 14.18 19.44 -14.06
C SER A 292 13.91 20.93 -13.90
N PHE A 293 12.86 21.31 -13.19
CA PHE A 293 12.53 22.70 -12.95
C PHE A 293 13.62 23.40 -12.13
N GLY A 294 14.13 24.52 -12.64
CA GLY A 294 15.24 25.24 -12.02
C GLY A 294 14.88 26.02 -10.73
N GLY A 295 13.61 26.11 -10.39
CA GLY A 295 13.11 26.76 -9.18
C GLY A 295 12.78 25.77 -8.06
N ALA A 296 12.10 26.24 -7.02
CA ALA A 296 11.69 25.41 -5.90
C ALA A 296 10.35 24.71 -6.19
N VAL A 297 10.27 23.40 -5.89
CA VAL A 297 9.01 22.65 -5.88
C VAL A 297 8.55 22.46 -4.45
N ILE A 298 7.33 22.89 -4.16
CA ILE A 298 6.70 22.77 -2.84
C ILE A 298 5.53 21.77 -2.95
N ASP A 299 5.56 20.73 -2.16
CA ASP A 299 4.44 19.81 -2.02
C ASP A 299 3.35 20.38 -1.09
N CYS A 300 2.10 20.25 -1.52
CA CYS A 300 0.94 20.72 -0.78
C CYS A 300 -0.08 19.59 -0.60
N TYR A 301 -0.61 19.48 0.60
CA TYR A 301 -1.72 18.58 0.90
C TYR A 301 -2.62 19.16 1.99
N TYR A 302 -3.86 18.74 1.95
CA TYR A 302 -4.87 19.08 2.94
C TYR A 302 -5.21 17.86 3.77
N LYS A 303 -5.54 18.08 5.02
CA LYS A 303 -6.01 17.04 5.93
C LYS A 303 -7.22 17.54 6.71
N MET A 304 -8.02 16.64 7.23
CA MET A 304 -9.04 17.00 8.20
C MET A 304 -8.38 17.65 9.41
N ASP A 305 -9.00 18.69 9.94
CA ASP A 305 -8.53 19.30 11.17
C ASP A 305 -8.67 18.34 12.37
N GLU A 306 -7.89 18.59 13.43
CA GLU A 306 -7.84 17.70 14.59
C GLU A 306 -9.19 17.56 15.29
N GLY A 307 -9.99 18.63 15.33
CA GLY A 307 -11.34 18.61 15.91
C GLY A 307 -12.27 17.68 15.12
N SER A 308 -12.20 17.74 13.78
CA SER A 308 -12.96 16.84 12.90
C SER A 308 -12.57 15.39 13.10
N VAL A 309 -11.27 15.07 13.21
CA VAL A 309 -10.79 13.71 13.46
C VAL A 309 -11.28 13.18 14.80
N LEU A 310 -11.11 13.94 15.90
CA LEU A 310 -11.59 13.57 17.24
C LEU A 310 -13.10 13.36 17.28
N TYR A 311 -13.86 14.22 16.57
CA TYR A 311 -15.30 14.05 16.43
C TYR A 311 -15.66 12.75 15.74
N LEU A 312 -15.00 12.40 14.64
CA LEU A 312 -15.23 11.17 13.90
C LEU A 312 -14.86 9.95 14.74
N GLU A 313 -13.71 9.95 15.42
CA GLU A 313 -13.32 8.87 16.34
C GLU A 313 -14.38 8.64 17.42
N SER A 314 -14.87 9.71 18.04
CA SER A 314 -15.92 9.62 19.06
C SER A 314 -17.23 9.06 18.50
N LYS A 315 -17.60 9.48 17.28
CA LYS A 315 -18.83 9.03 16.60
C LYS A 315 -18.71 7.56 16.20
N ILE A 316 -17.59 7.15 15.64
CA ILE A 316 -17.29 5.75 15.24
C ILE A 316 -17.31 4.84 16.47
N LYS A 317 -16.66 5.21 17.58
CA LYS A 317 -16.68 4.46 18.84
C LYS A 317 -18.12 4.24 19.37
N ARG A 318 -19.00 5.24 19.26
CA ARG A 318 -20.41 5.09 19.65
C ARG A 318 -21.16 4.12 18.73
N LEU A 319 -20.90 4.18 17.42
CA LEU A 319 -21.53 3.27 16.47
C LEU A 319 -21.06 1.83 16.67
N LEU A 320 -19.75 1.61 16.94
CA LEU A 320 -19.20 0.30 17.30
C LEU A 320 -19.85 -0.26 18.57
N ALA A 321 -19.96 0.56 19.62
CA ALA A 321 -20.62 0.14 20.86
C ALA A 321 -22.09 -0.24 20.65
N ALA A 322 -22.81 0.46 19.77
CA ALA A 322 -24.20 0.15 19.43
C ALA A 322 -24.36 -1.15 18.62
N LYS A 323 -23.33 -1.57 17.87
CA LYS A 323 -23.33 -2.84 17.12
C LYS A 323 -22.92 -4.05 17.97
N SER A 324 -22.28 -3.82 19.10
CA SER A 324 -21.81 -4.86 20.02
C SER A 324 -22.87 -5.26 21.06
N ILE A 325 -24.07 -4.68 21.01
CA ILE A 325 -25.24 -4.98 21.86
C ILE A 325 -26.26 -5.77 21.05
#